data_dad0d481dd16a9c8561bc078740924ac
#
_entry.id   dad0d481dd16a9c8561bc078740924ac
#
_cell.length_a   1.000
_cell.length_b   1.000
_cell.length_c   1.000
_cell.angle_alpha   90.00
_cell.angle_beta   90.00
_cell.angle_gamma   90.00
#
_symmetry.space_group_name_H-M   'P 1'
#
loop_
_entity.id
_entity.type
_entity.pdbx_description
1 polymer ?
#
loop_
_entity_poly.entity_id
_entity_poly.type
_entity_poly.pdbx_seq_one_letter_code
_entity_poly.pdbx_strand_id
1 'polypeptide(L)'
;MDIGIISIRYAKALLRFAIDNKEEERVYAEIETLAHSFLHIPTLRQVLQDPLSDNARQVEILTCATCGNGSLSASTERFIQLVTAHNRTDLMQFIAQAFITLYLKRKR
;
A
#
# COMPACT_ATOMS: atom_id res chain seq x y z
N MET A 1 -15.71 13.34 -3.06
CA MET A 1 -14.33 12.94 -3.38
C MET A 1 -14.36 11.57 -4.05
N ASP A 2 -13.67 11.43 -5.16
CA ASP A 2 -13.68 10.16 -5.88
C ASP A 2 -12.55 9.26 -5.40
N ILE A 3 -12.88 8.29 -4.56
CA ILE A 3 -11.93 7.34 -3.98
C ILE A 3 -11.20 6.55 -5.08
N GLY A 4 -11.91 6.18 -6.15
CA GLY A 4 -11.31 5.42 -7.24
C GLY A 4 -10.21 6.19 -7.97
N ILE A 5 -10.47 7.46 -8.30
CA ILE A 5 -9.50 8.29 -8.99
C ILE A 5 -8.25 8.51 -8.14
N ILE A 6 -8.46 8.82 -6.85
CA ILE A 6 -7.34 9.05 -5.93
C ILE A 6 -6.51 7.77 -5.75
N SER A 7 -7.19 6.63 -5.56
CA SER A 7 -6.52 5.34 -5.37
C SER A 7 -5.69 4.96 -6.58
N ILE A 8 -6.20 5.16 -7.79
CA ILE A 8 -5.48 4.87 -9.03
C ILE A 8 -4.25 5.77 -9.16
N ARG A 9 -4.38 7.05 -8.78
CA ARG A 9 -3.25 7.99 -8.83
C ARG A 9 -2.10 7.52 -7.94
N TYR A 10 -2.41 7.11 -6.71
CA TYR A 10 -1.39 6.59 -5.80
C TYR A 10 -0.82 5.27 -6.30
N ALA A 11 -1.68 4.38 -6.84
CA ALA A 11 -1.22 3.10 -7.37
C ALA A 11 -0.26 3.30 -8.55
N LYS A 12 -0.54 4.25 -9.43
CA LYS A 12 0.37 4.59 -10.52
C LYS A 12 1.71 5.11 -10.03
N ALA A 13 1.70 5.91 -8.97
CA ALA A 13 2.94 6.41 -8.38
C ALA A 13 3.79 5.27 -7.82
N LEU A 14 3.15 4.30 -7.13
CA LEU A 14 3.87 3.14 -6.62
C LEU A 14 4.46 2.30 -7.74
N LEU A 15 3.70 2.07 -8.80
CA LEU A 15 4.19 1.31 -9.95
C LEU A 15 5.41 2.01 -10.56
N ARG A 16 5.38 3.33 -10.68
CA ARG A 16 6.51 4.09 -11.19
C ARG A 16 7.74 3.96 -10.29
N PHE A 17 7.58 4.05 -8.97
CA PHE A 17 8.67 3.84 -8.03
C PHE A 17 9.28 2.44 -8.23
N ALA A 18 8.43 1.43 -8.36
CA ALA A 18 8.85 0.06 -8.53
C ALA A 18 9.64 -0.13 -9.84
N ILE A 19 9.18 0.46 -10.93
CA ILE A 19 9.86 0.40 -12.23
C ILE A 19 11.21 1.10 -12.15
N ASP A 20 11.25 2.29 -11.59
CA ASP A 20 12.47 3.09 -11.48
C ASP A 20 13.53 2.38 -10.64
N ASN A 21 13.12 1.63 -9.62
CA ASN A 21 14.02 0.90 -8.74
C ASN A 21 14.22 -0.56 -9.16
N LYS A 22 13.57 -0.99 -10.24
CA LYS A 22 13.62 -2.37 -10.75
C LYS A 22 13.15 -3.37 -9.70
N GLU A 23 12.09 -3.03 -8.98
CA GLU A 23 11.52 -3.82 -7.90
C GLU A 23 10.08 -4.25 -8.16
N GLU A 24 9.62 -4.23 -9.43
CA GLU A 24 8.21 -4.45 -9.75
C GLU A 24 7.66 -5.76 -9.18
N GLU A 25 8.39 -6.85 -9.34
CA GLU A 25 7.91 -8.16 -8.87
C GLU A 25 7.86 -8.22 -7.34
N ARG A 26 8.87 -7.64 -6.70
CA ARG A 26 8.94 -7.61 -5.24
C ARG A 26 7.81 -6.76 -4.66
N VAL A 27 7.58 -5.58 -5.25
CA VAL A 27 6.51 -4.69 -4.81
C VAL A 27 5.15 -5.37 -5.01
N TYR A 28 4.95 -6.06 -6.14
CA TYR A 28 3.71 -6.76 -6.37
C TYR A 28 3.45 -7.81 -5.29
N ALA A 29 4.46 -8.61 -4.94
CA ALA A 29 4.30 -9.61 -3.90
C ALA A 29 3.98 -8.98 -2.55
N GLU A 30 4.62 -7.86 -2.23
CA GLU A 30 4.37 -7.13 -0.98
C GLU A 30 2.95 -6.58 -0.93
N ILE A 31 2.49 -5.96 -2.03
CA ILE A 31 1.16 -5.38 -2.07
C ILE A 31 0.08 -6.46 -2.08
N GLU A 32 0.35 -7.61 -2.72
CA GLU A 32 -0.56 -8.75 -2.67
C GLU A 32 -0.71 -9.24 -1.23
N THR A 33 0.38 -9.32 -0.49
CA THR A 33 0.35 -9.69 0.93
C THR A 33 -0.47 -8.69 1.74
N LEU A 34 -0.29 -7.40 1.47
CA LEU A 34 -1.06 -6.36 2.16
C LEU A 34 -2.57 -6.50 1.85
N ALA A 35 -2.92 -6.75 0.59
CA ALA A 35 -4.32 -6.95 0.22
C ALA A 35 -4.94 -8.13 0.95
N HIS A 36 -4.20 -9.23 1.08
CA HIS A 36 -4.63 -10.38 1.87
C HIS A 36 -4.84 -10.01 3.34
N SER A 37 -3.95 -9.20 3.89
CA SER A 37 -4.06 -8.76 5.28
C SER A 37 -5.35 -7.99 5.52
N PHE A 38 -5.75 -7.14 4.58
CA PHE A 38 -7.03 -6.42 4.71
C PHE A 38 -8.23 -7.36 4.73
N LEU A 39 -8.16 -8.48 4.01
CA LEU A 39 -9.25 -9.46 3.99
C LEU A 39 -9.31 -10.30 5.27
N HIS A 40 -8.18 -10.61 5.86
CA HIS A 40 -8.12 -11.56 6.97
C HIS A 40 -7.93 -10.92 8.35
N ILE A 41 -7.61 -9.63 8.40
CA ILE A 41 -7.40 -8.90 9.66
C ILE A 41 -8.34 -7.68 9.70
N PRO A 42 -9.58 -7.86 10.22
CA PRO A 42 -10.55 -6.74 10.23
C PRO A 42 -10.07 -5.52 11.00
N THR A 43 -9.26 -5.72 12.05
CA THR A 43 -8.76 -4.62 12.86
C THR A 43 -7.79 -3.71 12.12
N LEU A 44 -7.15 -4.22 11.06
CA LEU A 44 -6.22 -3.42 10.25
C LEU A 44 -6.92 -2.18 9.68
N ARG A 45 -8.08 -2.40 9.05
CA ARG A 45 -8.85 -1.29 8.48
C ARG A 45 -9.30 -0.31 9.56
N GLN A 46 -9.74 -0.83 10.71
CA GLN A 46 -10.21 0.01 11.80
C GLN A 46 -9.10 0.94 12.30
N VAL A 47 -7.90 0.42 12.48
CA VAL A 47 -6.77 1.22 12.96
C VAL A 47 -6.41 2.31 11.95
N LEU A 48 -6.42 1.98 10.65
CA LEU A 48 -6.05 2.95 9.61
C LEU A 48 -7.10 4.05 9.43
N GLN A 49 -8.35 3.78 9.82
CA GLN A 49 -9.43 4.76 9.73
C GLN A 49 -9.61 5.57 11.02
N ASP A 50 -8.90 5.19 12.08
CA ASP A 50 -9.01 5.86 13.37
C ASP A 50 -8.28 7.22 13.33
N PRO A 51 -8.99 8.34 13.50
CA PRO A 51 -8.36 9.66 13.47
C PRO A 51 -7.39 9.90 14.63
N LEU A 52 -7.43 9.06 15.67
CA LEU A 52 -6.53 9.17 16.81
C LEU A 52 -5.23 8.38 16.61
N SER A 53 -5.12 7.56 15.58
CA SER A 53 -3.88 6.84 15.26
C SER A 53 -2.84 7.83 14.75
N ASP A 54 -1.63 7.79 15.31
CA ASP A 54 -0.56 8.63 14.79
C ASP A 54 0.12 8.00 13.56
N ASN A 55 0.86 8.82 12.83
CA ASN A 55 1.50 8.39 11.58
C ASN A 55 2.53 7.28 11.80
N ALA A 56 3.32 7.38 12.86
CA ALA A 56 4.35 6.38 13.16
C ALA A 56 3.73 5.00 13.40
N ARG A 57 2.62 4.97 14.15
CA ARG A 57 1.91 3.72 14.41
C ARG A 57 1.32 3.15 13.13
N GLN A 58 0.76 3.99 12.26
CA GLN A 58 0.19 3.54 11.00
C GLN A 58 1.25 2.96 10.08
N VAL A 59 2.43 3.59 10.00
CA VAL A 59 3.56 3.07 9.21
C VAL A 59 3.98 1.71 9.74
N GLU A 60 4.11 1.57 11.06
CA GLU A 60 4.51 0.31 11.69
C GLU A 60 3.52 -0.80 11.38
N ILE A 61 2.23 -0.53 11.52
CA ILE A 61 1.18 -1.53 11.27
C ILE A 61 1.15 -1.93 9.79
N LEU A 62 1.25 -0.97 8.88
CA LEU A 62 1.28 -1.26 7.46
C LEU A 62 2.51 -2.06 7.07
N THR A 63 3.66 -1.73 7.64
CA THR A 63 4.90 -2.48 7.39
C THR A 63 4.75 -3.94 7.82
N CYS A 64 4.21 -4.17 9.01
CA CYS A 64 3.98 -5.53 9.51
C CYS A 64 2.97 -6.29 8.64
N ALA A 65 1.91 -5.63 8.21
CA ALA A 65 0.88 -6.27 7.38
C ALA A 65 1.38 -6.61 5.98
N THR A 66 2.43 -5.91 5.53
CA THR A 66 2.96 -6.07 4.18
C THR A 66 4.07 -7.11 4.11
N CYS A 67 4.97 -7.14 5.08
CA CYS A 67 6.14 -8.02 5.01
C CYS A 67 6.30 -8.99 6.18
N GLY A 68 5.47 -8.87 7.20
CA GLY A 68 5.62 -9.70 8.41
C GLY A 68 6.95 -9.43 9.08
N ASN A 69 7.84 -10.43 9.07
CA ASN A 69 9.14 -10.35 9.72
C ASN A 69 10.28 -9.98 8.76
N GLY A 70 9.98 -9.81 7.48
CA GLY A 70 10.99 -9.45 6.49
C GLY A 70 11.20 -7.95 6.42
N SER A 71 12.02 -7.54 5.44
CA SER A 71 12.22 -6.14 5.15
C SER A 71 11.50 -5.78 3.86
N LEU A 72 10.96 -4.56 3.80
CA LEU A 72 10.27 -4.07 2.61
C LEU A 72 11.26 -3.62 1.55
N SER A 73 10.81 -3.65 0.29
CA SER A 73 11.54 -2.98 -0.78
C SER A 73 11.56 -1.47 -0.51
N ALA A 74 12.56 -0.80 -1.05
CA ALA A 74 12.68 0.66 -0.90
C ALA A 74 11.45 1.37 -1.46
N SER A 75 10.90 0.88 -2.57
CA SER A 75 9.72 1.47 -3.21
C SER A 75 8.50 1.40 -2.30
N THR A 76 8.22 0.24 -1.72
CA THR A 76 7.05 0.06 -0.85
C THR A 76 7.21 0.85 0.45
N GLU A 77 8.40 0.83 1.04
CA GLU A 77 8.67 1.58 2.26
C GLU A 77 8.42 3.08 2.05
N ARG A 78 8.98 3.63 0.98
CA ARG A 78 8.78 5.03 0.63
C ARG A 78 7.30 5.34 0.39
N PHE A 79 6.61 4.42 -0.27
CA PHE A 79 5.20 4.60 -0.59
C PHE A 79 4.33 4.65 0.65
N ILE A 80 4.57 3.73 1.60
CA ILE A 80 3.82 3.72 2.87
C ILE A 80 4.00 5.06 3.59
N GLN A 81 5.22 5.56 3.64
CA GLN A 81 5.50 6.84 4.28
C GLN A 81 4.79 7.99 3.56
N LEU A 82 4.77 7.97 2.23
CA LEU A 82 4.11 9.00 1.43
C LEU A 82 2.59 9.03 1.70
N VAL A 83 1.95 7.87 1.64
CA VAL A 83 0.50 7.76 1.84
C VAL A 83 0.14 8.21 3.26
N THR A 84 0.94 7.81 4.25
CA THR A 84 0.73 8.18 5.64
C THR A 84 0.87 9.69 5.82
N ALA A 85 1.91 10.28 5.24
CA ALA A 85 2.15 11.72 5.34
C ALA A 85 1.02 12.55 4.72
N HIS A 86 0.35 12.00 3.70
CA HIS A 86 -0.76 12.67 3.03
C HIS A 86 -2.12 12.35 3.67
N ASN A 87 -2.13 11.61 4.77
CA ASN A 87 -3.37 11.23 5.48
C ASN A 87 -4.33 10.44 4.60
N ARG A 88 -3.79 9.54 3.77
CA ARG A 88 -4.58 8.71 2.85
C ARG A 88 -4.53 7.22 3.18
N THR A 89 -4.12 6.87 4.40
CA THR A 89 -4.05 5.46 4.82
C THR A 89 -5.41 4.79 4.86
N ASP A 90 -6.49 5.57 5.01
CA ASP A 90 -7.85 5.04 4.94
C ASP A 90 -8.21 4.52 3.55
N LEU A 91 -7.46 4.92 2.51
CA LEU A 91 -7.65 4.44 1.14
C LEU A 91 -6.70 3.31 0.77
N MET A 92 -5.84 2.87 1.70
CA MET A 92 -4.77 1.91 1.38
C MET A 92 -5.31 0.61 0.78
N GLN A 93 -6.46 0.11 1.26
CA GLN A 93 -7.07 -1.09 0.70
C GLN A 93 -7.40 -0.92 -0.79
N PHE A 94 -7.97 0.23 -1.14
CA PHE A 94 -8.34 0.51 -2.53
C PHE A 94 -7.11 0.75 -3.39
N ILE A 95 -6.07 1.39 -2.82
CA ILE A 95 -4.80 1.62 -3.52
C ILE A 95 -4.14 0.28 -3.83
N ALA A 96 -4.14 -0.66 -2.88
CA ALA A 96 -3.55 -1.98 -3.07
C ALA A 96 -4.25 -2.72 -4.22
N GLN A 97 -5.59 -2.69 -4.26
CA GLN A 97 -6.34 -3.34 -5.32
C GLN A 97 -6.08 -2.69 -6.68
N ALA A 98 -6.02 -1.36 -6.72
CA ALA A 98 -5.72 -0.64 -7.96
C ALA A 98 -4.32 -0.98 -8.47
N PHE A 99 -3.34 -1.07 -7.58
CA PHE A 99 -1.98 -1.45 -7.96
C PHE A 99 -1.93 -2.85 -8.57
N ILE A 100 -2.60 -3.81 -7.94
CA ILE A 100 -2.63 -5.19 -8.44
C ILE A 100 -3.22 -5.20 -9.86
N THR A 101 -4.31 -4.50 -10.07
CA THR A 101 -4.94 -4.41 -11.38
C THR A 101 -4.00 -3.81 -12.42
N LEU A 102 -3.33 -2.70 -12.08
CA LEU A 102 -2.40 -2.04 -13.00
C LEU A 102 -1.21 -2.93 -13.34
N TYR A 103 -0.67 -3.61 -12.32
CA TYR A 103 0.48 -4.50 -12.52
C TYR A 103 0.12 -5.65 -13.47
N LEU A 104 -1.03 -6.29 -13.26
CA LEU A 104 -1.44 -7.41 -14.09
C LEU A 104 -1.71 -6.99 -15.53
N LYS A 105 -2.26 -5.80 -15.75
CA LYS A 105 -2.44 -5.26 -17.10
C LYS A 105 -1.10 -5.03 -17.79
N ARG A 106 -0.12 -4.54 -17.06
CA ARG A 106 1.21 -4.29 -17.61
C ARG A 106 1.91 -5.57 -18.04
N LYS A 107 1.65 -6.69 -17.33
CA LYS A 107 2.27 -7.98 -17.60
C LYS A 107 1.67 -8.74 -18.79
N ARG A 108 0.52 -8.31 -19.25
CA ARG A 108 -0.13 -8.96 -20.41
C ARG A 108 0.55 -8.62 -21.72
#